data_c31bb460e3d76ced908654ce10bbbbca
#
_entry.id   c31bb460e3d76ced908654ce10bbbbca
#
_cell.length_a   1.000
_cell.length_b   1.000
_cell.length_c   1.000
_cell.angle_alpha   90.00
_cell.angle_beta   90.00
_cell.angle_gamma   90.00
#
_symmetry.space_group_name_H-M   'P 1'
#
loop_
_entity.id
_entity.type
_entity.pdbx_description
1 polymer ?
#
loop_
_entity_poly.entity_id
_entity_poly.type
_entity_poly.pdbx_seq_one_letter_code
_entity_poly.pdbx_strand_id
1 'polypeptide(L)'
;MSEIPVDEEKEAAILKEMIIKRKFPTNPLKVINEFKKLKKEQIIKLSICGVIVILFAIFNNINVIGNPTPDNQCYYDVLHEWVKPLNNFYRGNKVYRTIITIMGSLTIDAVYLINYFCWGVYAVDWRYGLTTMCFYGIRYIMQETIRLKYPDKLFFEYPGFPSIVVAYIQGSDFFFSGHCGFPIIGAMEFIWLKKYYFAAYFVFVSFVELFLMINCREHYTIDIIVGIVFSHYITILCREWIKGIYDHFSFLNRLKLQNREELKRIGSDFDIGD
;
A
#
# COMPACT_ATOMS: atom_id res chain seq x y z
N MET A 1 34.48 5.33 -20.53
CA MET A 1 33.96 5.06 -19.18
C MET A 1 34.29 6.31 -18.37
N SER A 2 33.33 7.20 -18.18
CA SER A 2 33.49 8.41 -17.39
C SER A 2 33.42 8.00 -15.91
N GLU A 3 34.49 8.28 -15.17
CA GLU A 3 34.54 8.10 -13.72
C GLU A 3 33.43 8.93 -13.08
N ILE A 4 32.62 8.28 -12.27
CA ILE A 4 31.58 8.94 -11.45
C ILE A 4 32.31 9.80 -10.43
N PRO A 5 32.01 11.11 -10.33
CA PRO A 5 32.71 11.98 -9.38
C PRO A 5 32.56 11.48 -7.94
N VAL A 6 33.66 11.53 -7.19
CA VAL A 6 33.78 11.06 -5.78
C VAL A 6 32.70 11.64 -4.84
N ASP A 7 32.06 12.75 -5.19
CA ASP A 7 30.98 13.35 -4.42
C ASP A 7 29.64 12.60 -4.52
N GLU A 8 29.38 11.89 -5.62
CA GLU A 8 28.14 11.10 -5.78
C GLU A 8 28.10 9.88 -4.87
N GLU A 9 29.23 9.23 -4.67
CA GLU A 9 29.35 8.12 -3.72
C GLU A 9 29.14 8.58 -2.28
N LYS A 10 29.63 9.78 -1.93
CA LYS A 10 29.43 10.37 -0.61
C LYS A 10 27.97 10.77 -0.37
N GLU A 11 27.28 11.41 -1.32
CA GLU A 11 25.88 11.77 -1.18
C GLU A 11 24.97 10.52 -1.15
N ALA A 12 25.25 9.54 -1.99
CA ALA A 12 24.56 8.25 -1.96
C ALA A 12 24.81 7.49 -0.64
N ALA A 13 26.02 7.59 -0.08
CA ALA A 13 26.35 7.03 1.22
C ALA A 13 25.65 7.77 2.36
N ILE A 14 25.58 9.11 2.32
CA ILE A 14 24.87 9.95 3.30
C ILE A 14 23.36 9.69 3.24
N LEU A 15 22.79 9.59 2.03
CA LEU A 15 21.36 9.24 1.85
C LEU A 15 21.07 7.82 2.33
N LYS A 16 21.95 6.87 2.03
CA LYS A 16 21.91 5.50 2.56
C LYS A 16 22.01 5.48 4.09
N GLU A 17 22.89 6.28 4.64
CA GLU A 17 23.11 6.38 6.10
C GLU A 17 21.94 7.07 6.79
N MET A 18 21.32 8.09 6.19
CA MET A 18 20.08 8.72 6.70
C MET A 18 18.89 7.76 6.65
N ILE A 19 18.77 6.94 5.61
CA ILE A 19 17.74 5.90 5.49
C ILE A 19 17.93 4.81 6.54
N ILE A 20 19.18 4.41 6.81
CA ILE A 20 19.55 3.37 7.78
C ILE A 20 19.48 3.88 9.23
N LYS A 21 19.77 5.17 9.47
CA LYS A 21 19.86 5.76 10.83
C LYS A 21 18.51 6.07 11.49
N ARG A 22 17.39 6.07 10.77
CA ARG A 22 16.08 6.09 11.44
C ARG A 22 15.80 4.71 12.03
N LYS A 23 16.35 4.47 13.22
CA LYS A 23 16.10 3.25 14.00
C LYS A 23 14.60 3.13 14.28
N PHE A 24 13.97 2.20 13.58
CA PHE A 24 12.61 1.77 13.90
C PHE A 24 12.61 1.27 15.34
N PRO A 25 11.83 1.86 16.25
CA PRO A 25 11.84 1.42 17.64
C PRO A 25 11.29 -0.01 17.72
N THR A 26 12.03 -0.88 18.35
CA THR A 26 11.62 -2.27 18.60
C THR A 26 10.62 -2.38 19.75
N ASN A 27 10.44 -1.31 20.52
CA ASN A 27 9.56 -1.26 21.68
C ASN A 27 8.33 -0.39 21.36
N PRO A 28 7.08 -0.93 21.45
CA PRO A 28 5.84 -0.18 21.20
C PRO A 28 5.70 1.10 22.03
N LEU A 29 6.18 1.11 23.28
CA LEU A 29 6.15 2.29 24.14
C LEU A 29 7.04 3.44 23.62
N LYS A 30 8.13 3.12 22.94
CA LYS A 30 8.95 4.15 22.28
C LYS A 30 8.25 4.75 21.07
N VAL A 31 7.44 3.97 20.35
CA VAL A 31 6.62 4.46 19.24
C VAL A 31 5.63 5.52 19.74
N ILE A 32 4.94 5.28 20.85
CA ILE A 32 3.98 6.22 21.44
C ILE A 32 4.67 7.52 21.89
N ASN A 33 5.88 7.44 22.43
CA ASN A 33 6.64 8.63 22.83
C ASN A 33 7.18 9.44 21.65
N GLU A 34 7.41 8.82 20.50
CA GLU A 34 7.78 9.51 19.27
C GLU A 34 6.60 10.27 18.64
N PHE A 35 5.36 9.83 18.86
CA PHE A 35 4.16 10.59 18.48
C PHE A 35 4.15 12.03 19.05
N LYS A 36 4.64 12.20 20.27
CA LYS A 36 4.74 13.52 20.91
C LYS A 36 5.83 14.42 20.32
N LYS A 37 6.70 13.89 19.47
CA LYS A 37 7.86 14.58 18.87
C LYS A 37 7.81 14.63 17.33
N LEU A 38 6.62 14.46 16.75
CA LEU A 38 6.46 14.48 15.30
C LEU A 38 6.91 15.82 14.71
N LYS A 39 7.76 15.78 13.71
CA LYS A 39 8.14 16.96 12.93
C LYS A 39 6.96 17.42 12.08
N LYS A 40 6.90 18.72 11.77
CA LYS A 40 5.85 19.32 10.92
C LYS A 40 5.61 18.54 9.63
N GLU A 41 6.68 18.08 8.97
CA GLU A 41 6.58 17.26 7.74
C GLU A 41 5.88 15.91 7.96
N GLN A 42 6.12 15.26 9.10
CA GLN A 42 5.48 13.99 9.44
C GLN A 42 3.98 14.18 9.73
N ILE A 43 3.63 15.27 10.41
CA ILE A 43 2.24 15.64 10.66
C ILE A 43 1.51 15.90 9.34
N ILE A 44 2.13 16.65 8.41
CA ILE A 44 1.57 16.90 7.08
C ILE A 44 1.36 15.59 6.33
N LYS A 45 2.35 14.69 6.30
CA LYS A 45 2.21 13.37 5.66
C LYS A 45 1.05 12.56 6.26
N LEU A 46 0.97 12.46 7.58
CA LEU A 46 -0.10 11.74 8.27
C LEU A 46 -1.48 12.35 7.97
N SER A 47 -1.57 13.68 7.93
CA SER A 47 -2.81 14.37 7.59
C SER A 47 -3.24 14.09 6.14
N ILE A 48 -2.30 14.16 5.20
CA ILE A 48 -2.57 13.82 3.79
C ILE A 48 -3.01 12.36 3.66
N CYS A 49 -2.34 11.44 4.35
CA CYS A 49 -2.75 10.04 4.38
C CYS A 49 -4.17 9.87 4.94
N GLY A 50 -4.46 10.51 6.05
CA GLY A 50 -5.80 10.46 6.66
C GLY A 50 -6.88 10.94 5.69
N VAL A 51 -6.64 12.05 4.99
CA VAL A 51 -7.56 12.56 3.96
C VAL A 51 -7.69 11.56 2.80
N ILE A 52 -6.59 11.00 2.30
CA ILE A 52 -6.62 10.01 1.22
C ILE A 52 -7.42 8.77 1.64
N VAL A 53 -7.21 8.25 2.84
CA VAL A 53 -7.95 7.07 3.35
C VAL A 53 -9.46 7.37 3.43
N ILE A 54 -9.84 8.55 3.94
CA ILE A 54 -11.26 8.95 4.04
C ILE A 54 -11.86 9.08 2.64
N LEU A 55 -11.21 9.80 1.74
CA LEU A 55 -11.69 9.96 0.36
C LEU A 55 -11.79 8.61 -0.35
N PHE A 56 -10.81 7.74 -0.15
CA PHE A 56 -10.81 6.39 -0.71
C PHE A 56 -11.97 5.56 -0.17
N ALA A 57 -12.22 5.58 1.15
CA ALA A 57 -13.34 4.86 1.74
C ALA A 57 -14.69 5.36 1.20
N ILE A 58 -14.88 6.68 1.08
CA ILE A 58 -16.09 7.27 0.51
C ILE A 58 -16.24 6.83 -0.95
N PHE A 59 -15.17 6.95 -1.75
CA PHE A 59 -15.19 6.63 -3.16
C PHE A 59 -15.44 5.14 -3.42
N ASN A 60 -14.81 4.26 -2.64
CA ASN A 60 -15.03 2.83 -2.71
C ASN A 60 -16.49 2.46 -2.40
N ASN A 61 -17.08 3.07 -1.38
CA ASN A 61 -18.51 2.83 -1.07
C ASN A 61 -19.43 3.28 -2.21
N ILE A 62 -19.17 4.45 -2.82
CA ILE A 62 -19.97 4.96 -3.95
C ILE A 62 -19.83 4.01 -5.15
N ASN A 63 -18.62 3.57 -5.46
CA ASN A 63 -18.34 2.66 -6.57
C ASN A 63 -19.03 1.32 -6.39
N VAL A 64 -18.93 0.70 -5.22
CA VAL A 64 -19.56 -0.59 -4.90
C VAL A 64 -21.09 -0.49 -5.03
N ILE A 65 -21.72 0.60 -4.57
CA ILE A 65 -23.17 0.84 -4.72
C ILE A 65 -23.54 1.02 -6.20
N GLY A 66 -22.71 1.73 -6.98
CA GLY A 66 -22.97 2.02 -8.39
C GLY A 66 -22.77 0.83 -9.34
N ASN A 67 -22.14 -0.25 -8.89
CA ASN A 67 -21.76 -1.40 -9.72
C ASN A 67 -22.50 -2.69 -9.32
N PRO A 68 -23.77 -2.86 -9.71
CA PRO A 68 -24.50 -4.08 -9.42
C PRO A 68 -23.89 -5.29 -10.13
N THR A 69 -23.94 -6.44 -9.47
CA THR A 69 -23.46 -7.70 -10.06
C THR A 69 -24.41 -8.20 -11.14
N PRO A 70 -23.89 -8.75 -12.26
CA PRO A 70 -24.73 -9.35 -13.30
C PRO A 70 -25.33 -10.68 -12.83
N ASP A 71 -26.58 -10.98 -13.25
CA ASP A 71 -27.31 -12.15 -12.78
C ASP A 71 -26.97 -13.48 -13.50
N ASN A 72 -26.42 -13.41 -14.71
CA ASN A 72 -26.39 -14.55 -15.65
C ASN A 72 -24.96 -15.03 -16.01
N GLN A 73 -24.01 -15.09 -15.06
CA GLN A 73 -22.67 -15.60 -15.34
C GLN A 73 -22.36 -16.80 -14.45
N CYS A 74 -21.89 -17.89 -15.06
CA CYS A 74 -21.40 -19.07 -14.34
C CYS A 74 -19.88 -19.05 -14.32
N TYR A 75 -19.29 -18.98 -13.13
CA TYR A 75 -17.87 -19.14 -12.91
C TYR A 75 -17.64 -20.34 -12.01
N TYR A 76 -16.69 -21.20 -12.41
CA TYR A 76 -16.27 -22.34 -11.61
C TYR A 76 -14.91 -22.06 -10.98
N ASP A 77 -14.86 -22.09 -9.65
CA ASP A 77 -13.63 -21.88 -8.89
C ASP A 77 -13.30 -23.14 -8.09
N VAL A 78 -12.18 -23.75 -8.42
CA VAL A 78 -11.73 -25.03 -7.82
C VAL A 78 -11.48 -24.89 -6.32
N LEU A 79 -10.87 -23.77 -5.87
CA LEU A 79 -10.63 -23.56 -4.44
C LEU A 79 -11.93 -23.42 -3.66
N HIS A 80 -12.96 -22.79 -4.24
CA HIS A 80 -14.29 -22.73 -3.62
C HIS A 80 -14.90 -24.13 -3.42
N GLU A 81 -14.65 -25.05 -4.34
CA GLU A 81 -15.13 -26.43 -4.16
C GLU A 81 -14.34 -27.19 -3.08
N TRP A 82 -13.02 -26.98 -3.01
CA TRP A 82 -12.19 -27.60 -1.96
C TRP A 82 -12.59 -27.13 -0.55
N VAL A 83 -12.87 -25.84 -0.37
CA VAL A 83 -13.27 -25.28 0.95
C VAL A 83 -14.77 -25.35 1.22
N LYS A 84 -15.56 -25.94 0.35
CA LYS A 84 -17.02 -26.07 0.47
C LYS A 84 -17.51 -26.63 1.81
N PRO A 85 -16.90 -27.68 2.39
CA PRO A 85 -17.29 -28.19 3.71
C PRO A 85 -17.15 -27.11 4.79
N LEU A 86 -16.05 -26.36 4.76
CA LEU A 86 -15.73 -25.32 5.73
C LEU A 86 -16.65 -24.09 5.54
N ASN A 87 -16.91 -23.66 4.30
CA ASN A 87 -17.89 -22.62 4.00
C ASN A 87 -19.28 -22.98 4.52
N ASN A 88 -19.74 -24.22 4.30
CA ASN A 88 -21.04 -24.69 4.80
C ASN A 88 -21.10 -24.66 6.34
N PHE A 89 -20.01 -25.05 7.02
CA PHE A 89 -19.90 -24.98 8.48
C PHE A 89 -20.08 -23.53 9.00
N TYR A 90 -19.33 -22.58 8.44
CA TYR A 90 -19.45 -21.18 8.84
C TYR A 90 -20.84 -20.61 8.55
N ARG A 91 -21.41 -20.90 7.39
CA ARG A 91 -22.76 -20.45 7.03
C ARG A 91 -23.83 -21.01 7.96
N GLY A 92 -23.70 -22.24 8.39
CA GLY A 92 -24.62 -22.89 9.32
C GLY A 92 -24.53 -22.37 10.76
N ASN A 93 -23.47 -21.65 11.11
CA ASN A 93 -23.26 -21.19 12.48
C ASN A 93 -22.97 -19.68 12.54
N LYS A 94 -23.99 -18.92 12.97
CA LYS A 94 -23.93 -17.44 13.04
C LYS A 94 -22.73 -16.94 13.87
N VAL A 95 -22.42 -17.59 14.99
CA VAL A 95 -21.33 -17.15 15.88
C VAL A 95 -19.98 -17.24 15.17
N TYR A 96 -19.67 -18.38 14.57
CA TYR A 96 -18.41 -18.54 13.85
C TYR A 96 -18.32 -17.65 12.61
N ARG A 97 -19.43 -17.45 11.90
CA ARG A 97 -19.51 -16.51 10.78
C ARG A 97 -19.17 -15.09 11.23
N THR A 98 -19.77 -14.62 12.32
CA THR A 98 -19.47 -13.30 12.88
C THR A 98 -18.00 -13.18 13.30
N ILE A 99 -17.46 -14.18 13.99
CA ILE A 99 -16.06 -14.17 14.44
C ILE A 99 -15.09 -14.07 13.24
N ILE A 100 -15.29 -14.90 12.22
CA ILE A 100 -14.38 -14.91 11.06
C ILE A 100 -14.44 -13.58 10.29
N THR A 101 -15.59 -12.97 10.14
CA THR A 101 -15.76 -11.66 9.49
C THR A 101 -15.08 -10.55 10.31
N ILE A 102 -15.27 -10.54 11.64
CA ILE A 102 -14.58 -9.57 12.51
C ILE A 102 -13.06 -9.75 12.44
N MET A 103 -12.57 -10.99 12.48
CA MET A 103 -11.13 -11.26 12.41
C MET A 103 -10.53 -10.72 11.10
N GLY A 104 -11.14 -10.98 9.95
CA GLY A 104 -10.68 -10.45 8.66
C GLY A 104 -10.65 -8.93 8.67
N SER A 105 -11.74 -8.29 9.07
CA SER A 105 -11.81 -6.84 9.12
C SER A 105 -10.76 -6.22 10.04
N LEU A 106 -10.58 -6.75 11.24
CA LEU A 106 -9.56 -6.27 12.18
C LEU A 106 -8.15 -6.48 11.66
N THR A 107 -7.89 -7.60 10.99
CA THR A 107 -6.58 -7.92 10.46
C THR A 107 -6.19 -6.93 9.37
N ILE A 108 -7.10 -6.63 8.45
CA ILE A 108 -6.82 -5.67 7.39
C ILE A 108 -6.78 -4.23 7.89
N ASP A 109 -7.64 -3.84 8.83
CA ASP A 109 -7.58 -2.53 9.48
C ASP A 109 -6.23 -2.30 10.17
N ALA A 110 -5.73 -3.32 10.89
CA ALA A 110 -4.41 -3.27 11.53
C ALA A 110 -3.28 -3.08 10.50
N VAL A 111 -3.34 -3.78 9.37
CA VAL A 111 -2.38 -3.62 8.27
C VAL A 111 -2.38 -2.18 7.75
N TYR A 112 -3.55 -1.60 7.51
CA TYR A 112 -3.66 -0.21 7.07
C TYR A 112 -3.08 0.76 8.08
N LEU A 113 -3.46 0.65 9.34
CA LEU A 113 -2.98 1.53 10.40
C LEU A 113 -1.46 1.44 10.59
N ILE A 114 -0.92 0.23 10.63
CA ILE A 114 0.54 0.01 10.77
C ILE A 114 1.28 0.60 9.57
N ASN A 115 0.84 0.30 8.35
CA ASN A 115 1.48 0.78 7.14
C ASN A 115 1.50 2.30 7.05
N TYR A 116 0.34 2.95 7.20
CA TYR A 116 0.25 4.40 7.10
C TYR A 116 0.99 5.10 8.22
N PHE A 117 0.91 4.56 9.44
CA PHE A 117 1.67 5.09 10.55
C PHE A 117 3.19 4.99 10.29
N CYS A 118 3.66 3.80 9.93
CA CYS A 118 5.06 3.58 9.66
C CYS A 118 5.57 4.45 8.51
N TRP A 119 4.77 4.59 7.44
CA TRP A 119 5.13 5.46 6.34
C TRP A 119 5.14 6.94 6.76
N GLY A 120 4.13 7.44 7.46
CA GLY A 120 4.06 8.83 7.88
C GLY A 120 5.19 9.25 8.80
N VAL A 121 5.61 8.36 9.70
CA VAL A 121 6.61 8.65 10.72
C VAL A 121 8.05 8.35 10.24
N TYR A 122 8.25 7.24 9.53
CA TYR A 122 9.59 6.71 9.25
C TYR A 122 10.02 6.80 7.80
N ALA A 123 9.10 6.92 6.85
CA ALA A 123 9.47 7.01 5.45
C ALA A 123 10.08 8.37 5.10
N VAL A 124 11.17 8.33 4.34
CA VAL A 124 11.87 9.51 3.84
C VAL A 124 11.19 10.06 2.58
N ASP A 125 10.64 9.20 1.76
CA ASP A 125 10.08 9.52 0.45
C ASP A 125 8.55 9.26 0.37
N TRP A 126 7.97 9.59 -0.78
CA TRP A 126 6.55 9.40 -1.08
C TRP A 126 6.25 8.08 -1.80
N ARG A 127 7.24 7.21 -1.95
CA ARG A 127 7.12 5.97 -2.73
C ARG A 127 5.95 5.10 -2.30
N TYR A 128 5.83 4.82 -0.99
CA TYR A 128 4.74 4.01 -0.47
C TYR A 128 3.36 4.61 -0.77
N GLY A 129 3.21 5.93 -0.58
CA GLY A 129 1.97 6.65 -0.91
C GLY A 129 1.64 6.54 -2.39
N LEU A 130 2.63 6.79 -3.28
CA LEU A 130 2.45 6.66 -4.72
C LEU A 130 2.08 5.22 -5.12
N THR A 131 2.78 4.22 -4.58
CA THR A 131 2.49 2.81 -4.84
C THR A 131 1.05 2.47 -4.48
N THR A 132 0.58 2.91 -3.31
CA THR A 132 -0.79 2.68 -2.86
C THR A 132 -1.81 3.38 -3.77
N MET A 133 -1.55 4.62 -4.17
CA MET A 133 -2.43 5.35 -5.09
C MET A 133 -2.50 4.66 -6.46
N CYS A 134 -1.37 4.23 -7.01
CA CYS A 134 -1.33 3.49 -8.28
C CYS A 134 -2.08 2.16 -8.17
N PHE A 135 -1.87 1.41 -7.09
CA PHE A 135 -2.53 0.14 -6.86
C PHE A 135 -4.05 0.28 -6.83
N TYR A 136 -4.57 1.21 -6.03
CA TYR A 136 -6.02 1.42 -5.93
C TYR A 136 -6.60 2.12 -7.15
N GLY A 137 -5.84 2.98 -7.83
CA GLY A 137 -6.26 3.59 -9.10
C GLY A 137 -6.45 2.53 -10.20
N ILE A 138 -5.51 1.60 -10.34
CA ILE A 138 -5.62 0.49 -11.29
C ILE A 138 -6.76 -0.45 -10.88
N ARG A 139 -6.88 -0.77 -9.58
CA ARG A 139 -7.99 -1.57 -9.06
C ARG A 139 -9.33 -0.96 -9.42
N TYR A 140 -9.50 0.34 -9.23
CA TYR A 140 -10.72 1.05 -9.60
C TYR A 140 -11.04 0.90 -11.09
N ILE A 141 -10.06 1.13 -11.97
CA ILE A 141 -10.25 0.96 -13.42
C ILE A 141 -10.68 -0.46 -13.76
N MET A 142 -10.06 -1.46 -13.13
CA MET A 142 -10.40 -2.87 -13.36
C MET A 142 -11.81 -3.20 -12.89
N GLN A 143 -12.25 -2.67 -11.76
CA GLN A 143 -13.59 -2.87 -11.22
C GLN A 143 -14.68 -2.23 -12.10
N GLU A 144 -14.39 -1.09 -12.73
CA GLU A 144 -15.30 -0.46 -13.69
C GLU A 144 -15.41 -1.24 -15.00
N THR A 145 -14.34 -1.94 -15.39
CA THR A 145 -14.29 -2.67 -16.67
C THR A 145 -14.74 -4.12 -16.56
N ILE A 146 -14.54 -4.75 -15.39
CA ILE A 146 -14.80 -6.17 -15.18
C ILE A 146 -15.80 -6.35 -14.04
N ARG A 147 -17.02 -6.73 -14.37
CA ARG A 147 -18.09 -7.00 -13.40
C ARG A 147 -18.36 -8.49 -13.35
N LEU A 148 -18.13 -9.09 -12.20
CA LEU A 148 -18.38 -10.50 -11.96
C LEU A 148 -19.59 -10.66 -11.04
N LYS A 149 -20.30 -11.78 -11.20
CA LYS A 149 -21.35 -12.21 -10.27
C LYS A 149 -20.72 -12.63 -8.95
N TYR A 150 -21.39 -12.42 -7.85
CA TYR A 150 -20.97 -12.99 -6.58
C TYR A 150 -20.87 -14.51 -6.64
N PRO A 151 -19.84 -15.09 -6.01
CA PRO A 151 -19.77 -16.53 -5.85
C PRO A 151 -20.99 -17.06 -5.10
N ASP A 152 -21.48 -18.22 -5.52
CA ASP A 152 -22.57 -18.88 -4.81
C ASP A 152 -22.17 -19.15 -3.35
N LYS A 153 -23.14 -18.99 -2.44
CA LYS A 153 -22.95 -19.20 -1.01
C LYS A 153 -21.99 -18.22 -0.34
N LEU A 154 -21.86 -17.01 -0.89
CA LEU A 154 -21.24 -15.89 -0.22
C LEU A 154 -21.85 -15.69 1.16
N PHE A 155 -21.02 -15.43 2.16
CA PHE A 155 -21.46 -14.87 3.42
C PHE A 155 -20.51 -13.74 3.84
N PHE A 156 -20.90 -12.54 3.57
CA PHE A 156 -20.18 -11.34 3.98
C PHE A 156 -21.23 -10.30 4.37
N GLU A 157 -21.53 -10.25 5.66
CA GLU A 157 -22.54 -9.37 6.22
C GLU A 157 -21.89 -8.52 7.32
N TYR A 158 -22.43 -7.34 7.58
CA TYR A 158 -21.99 -6.51 8.68
C TYR A 158 -22.06 -7.29 10.01
N PRO A 159 -20.92 -7.54 10.67
CA PRO A 159 -20.85 -8.42 11.83
C PRO A 159 -21.28 -7.73 13.15
N GLY A 160 -21.76 -6.48 13.11
CA GLY A 160 -22.04 -5.67 14.29
C GLY A 160 -20.81 -4.94 14.87
N PHE A 161 -19.66 -5.02 14.19
CA PHE A 161 -18.43 -4.32 14.55
C PHE A 161 -17.93 -3.50 13.35
N PRO A 162 -17.67 -2.19 13.51
CA PRO A 162 -17.24 -1.35 12.40
C PRO A 162 -15.79 -1.66 11.99
N SER A 163 -15.53 -1.55 10.68
CA SER A 163 -14.19 -1.55 10.11
C SER A 163 -13.86 -0.17 9.56
N ILE A 164 -12.58 0.18 9.53
CA ILE A 164 -12.07 1.45 8.99
C ILE A 164 -12.05 1.40 7.46
N VAL A 165 -11.67 0.25 6.88
CA VAL A 165 -11.45 0.10 5.43
C VAL A 165 -12.42 -0.86 4.76
N VAL A 166 -13.02 -1.80 5.49
CA VAL A 166 -13.91 -2.80 4.90
C VAL A 166 -15.33 -2.23 4.77
N ALA A 167 -15.81 -2.13 3.54
CA ALA A 167 -17.19 -1.79 3.26
C ALA A 167 -18.03 -3.07 3.25
N TYR A 168 -18.99 -3.20 4.17
CA TYR A 168 -19.91 -4.35 4.21
C TYR A 168 -21.10 -4.14 3.26
N ILE A 169 -20.83 -3.61 2.08
CA ILE A 169 -21.83 -3.31 1.05
C ILE A 169 -21.65 -4.30 -0.09
N GLN A 170 -22.75 -4.90 -0.53
CA GLN A 170 -22.73 -5.80 -1.67
C GLN A 170 -22.70 -5.00 -2.98
N GLY A 171 -21.62 -5.12 -3.73
CA GLY A 171 -21.42 -4.55 -5.05
C GLY A 171 -20.31 -5.30 -5.78
N SER A 172 -20.12 -5.07 -7.07
CA SER A 172 -19.07 -5.76 -7.83
C SER A 172 -17.69 -5.24 -7.44
N ASP A 173 -17.08 -5.85 -6.41
CA ASP A 173 -15.75 -5.55 -5.91
C ASP A 173 -14.70 -6.60 -6.31
N PHE A 174 -14.87 -7.15 -7.51
CA PHE A 174 -14.02 -8.22 -8.03
C PHE A 174 -12.89 -7.65 -8.91
N PHE A 175 -11.91 -8.52 -9.22
CA PHE A 175 -10.79 -8.30 -10.09
C PHE A 175 -9.97 -7.05 -9.75
N PHE A 176 -9.20 -7.10 -8.81
CA PHE A 176 -8.36 -7.89 -7.98
C PHE A 176 -8.52 -7.57 -6.47
N SER A 177 -8.15 -8.53 -5.58
CA SER A 177 -8.35 -8.36 -4.14
C SER A 177 -7.39 -7.34 -3.51
N GLY A 178 -7.98 -6.30 -2.89
CA GLY A 178 -7.25 -5.37 -2.04
C GLY A 178 -6.78 -5.98 -0.73
N HIS A 179 -7.57 -6.89 -0.16
CA HIS A 179 -7.28 -7.57 1.11
C HIS A 179 -5.98 -8.39 1.06
N CYS A 180 -5.73 -9.07 -0.05
CA CYS A 180 -4.50 -9.84 -0.24
C CYS A 180 -3.35 -9.01 -0.82
N GLY A 181 -3.64 -8.04 -1.69
CA GLY A 181 -2.61 -7.25 -2.36
C GLY A 181 -1.98 -6.17 -1.49
N PHE A 182 -2.78 -5.43 -0.72
CA PHE A 182 -2.25 -4.34 0.10
C PHE A 182 -1.23 -4.78 1.16
N PRO A 183 -1.42 -5.90 1.87
CA PRO A 183 -0.37 -6.43 2.73
C PRO A 183 0.95 -6.72 2.01
N ILE A 184 0.91 -7.17 0.75
CA ILE A 184 2.12 -7.41 -0.04
C ILE A 184 2.88 -6.11 -0.33
N ILE A 185 2.19 -5.01 -0.62
CA ILE A 185 2.82 -3.69 -0.74
C ILE A 185 3.58 -3.32 0.54
N GLY A 186 2.94 -3.50 1.70
CA GLY A 186 3.57 -3.28 2.99
C GLY A 186 4.76 -4.19 3.25
N ALA A 187 4.62 -5.48 2.94
CA ALA A 187 5.71 -6.45 3.06
C ALA A 187 6.94 -6.04 2.25
N MET A 188 6.73 -5.64 0.99
CA MET A 188 7.81 -5.18 0.11
C MET A 188 8.49 -3.91 0.63
N GLU A 189 7.72 -2.97 1.17
CA GLU A 189 8.27 -1.78 1.80
C GLU A 189 9.14 -2.12 3.02
N PHE A 190 8.69 -3.04 3.88
CA PHE A 190 9.46 -3.49 5.04
C PHE A 190 10.69 -4.33 4.66
N ILE A 191 10.66 -5.10 3.57
CA ILE A 191 11.85 -5.77 3.01
C ILE A 191 12.89 -4.71 2.61
N TRP A 192 12.47 -3.67 1.92
CA TRP A 192 13.36 -2.60 1.48
C TRP A 192 13.97 -1.84 2.67
N LEU A 193 13.17 -1.61 3.74
CA LEU A 193 13.63 -1.03 5.00
C LEU A 193 14.46 -2.00 5.85
N LYS A 194 14.72 -3.24 5.36
CA LYS A 194 15.42 -4.33 6.08
C LYS A 194 14.74 -4.72 7.40
N LYS A 195 13.42 -4.59 7.48
CA LYS A 195 12.59 -4.94 8.64
C LYS A 195 11.86 -6.27 8.41
N TYR A 196 12.61 -7.34 8.26
CA TYR A 196 12.13 -8.64 7.80
C TYR A 196 11.03 -9.25 8.69
N TYR A 197 11.03 -8.99 10.00
CA TYR A 197 9.96 -9.46 10.89
C TYR A 197 8.60 -8.83 10.54
N PHE A 198 8.58 -7.52 10.25
CA PHE A 198 7.37 -6.86 9.79
C PHE A 198 6.96 -7.37 8.41
N ALA A 199 7.91 -7.54 7.50
CA ALA A 199 7.63 -8.10 6.18
C ALA A 199 7.01 -9.49 6.29
N ALA A 200 7.57 -10.38 7.12
CA ALA A 200 7.03 -11.71 7.36
C ALA A 200 5.61 -11.66 7.96
N TYR A 201 5.35 -10.74 8.91
CA TYR A 201 4.02 -10.53 9.46
C TYR A 201 3.02 -10.13 8.37
N PHE A 202 3.37 -9.18 7.48
CA PHE A 202 2.47 -8.75 6.41
C PHE A 202 2.22 -9.84 5.36
N VAL A 203 3.23 -10.63 5.03
CA VAL A 203 3.05 -11.82 4.18
C VAL A 203 2.11 -12.82 4.86
N PHE A 204 2.30 -13.09 6.15
CA PHE A 204 1.41 -13.96 6.91
C PHE A 204 -0.03 -13.44 6.90
N VAL A 205 -0.24 -12.13 7.11
CA VAL A 205 -1.57 -11.53 7.02
C VAL A 205 -2.18 -11.72 5.62
N SER A 206 -1.41 -11.56 4.54
CA SER A 206 -1.91 -11.82 3.19
C SER A 206 -2.41 -13.26 3.02
N PHE A 207 -1.74 -14.25 3.63
CA PHE A 207 -2.22 -15.64 3.64
C PHE A 207 -3.48 -15.83 4.49
N VAL A 208 -3.58 -15.16 5.64
CA VAL A 208 -4.80 -15.18 6.47
C VAL A 208 -5.97 -14.61 5.69
N GLU A 209 -5.81 -13.46 5.06
CA GLU A 209 -6.85 -12.83 4.24
C GLU A 209 -7.24 -13.71 3.04
N LEU A 210 -6.26 -14.34 2.36
CA LEU A 210 -6.54 -15.30 1.30
C LEU A 210 -7.46 -16.43 1.82
N PHE A 211 -7.12 -17.01 2.97
CA PHE A 211 -7.91 -18.09 3.56
C PHE A 211 -9.32 -17.61 3.91
N LEU A 212 -9.46 -16.40 4.48
CA LEU A 212 -10.74 -15.82 4.85
C LEU A 212 -11.59 -15.53 3.60
N MET A 213 -11.03 -14.86 2.61
CA MET A 213 -11.74 -14.46 1.37
C MET A 213 -12.27 -15.67 0.58
N ILE A 214 -11.47 -16.74 0.48
CA ILE A 214 -11.91 -17.98 -0.19
C ILE A 214 -13.02 -18.68 0.60
N ASN A 215 -12.90 -18.76 1.93
CA ASN A 215 -13.92 -19.42 2.77
C ASN A 215 -15.22 -18.63 2.84
N CYS A 216 -15.15 -17.31 2.92
CA CYS A 216 -16.35 -16.44 2.88
C CYS A 216 -16.95 -16.35 1.48
N ARG A 217 -16.21 -16.78 0.45
CA ARG A 217 -16.53 -16.64 -0.98
C ARG A 217 -16.71 -15.18 -1.40
N GLU A 218 -15.95 -14.31 -0.78
CA GLU A 218 -15.95 -12.88 -1.07
C GLU A 218 -15.19 -12.55 -2.35
N HIS A 219 -14.14 -13.32 -2.66
CA HIS A 219 -13.35 -13.24 -3.86
C HIS A 219 -13.22 -14.58 -4.56
N TYR A 220 -13.04 -14.54 -5.87
CA TYR A 220 -12.54 -15.68 -6.64
C TYR A 220 -11.04 -15.85 -6.47
N THR A 221 -10.55 -17.07 -6.67
CA THR A 221 -9.11 -17.36 -6.62
C THR A 221 -8.30 -16.47 -7.55
N ILE A 222 -8.83 -16.15 -8.73
CA ILE A 222 -8.16 -15.29 -9.71
C ILE A 222 -7.99 -13.86 -9.17
N ASP A 223 -8.96 -13.32 -8.45
CA ASP A 223 -8.89 -11.98 -7.87
C ASP A 223 -7.75 -11.86 -6.87
N ILE A 224 -7.54 -12.92 -6.08
CA ILE A 224 -6.50 -12.99 -5.07
C ILE A 224 -5.12 -13.08 -5.73
N ILE A 225 -4.95 -13.99 -6.70
CA ILE A 225 -3.69 -14.16 -7.44
C ILE A 225 -3.30 -12.86 -8.14
N VAL A 226 -4.25 -12.25 -8.85
CA VAL A 226 -4.02 -10.99 -9.55
C VAL A 226 -3.69 -9.87 -8.55
N GLY A 227 -4.39 -9.79 -7.41
CA GLY A 227 -4.09 -8.82 -6.36
C GLY A 227 -2.65 -8.91 -5.84
N ILE A 228 -2.17 -10.13 -5.58
CA ILE A 228 -0.79 -10.37 -5.11
C ILE A 228 0.23 -10.01 -6.21
N VAL A 229 0.01 -10.47 -7.44
CA VAL A 229 0.94 -10.24 -8.56
C VAL A 229 1.01 -8.75 -8.90
N PHE A 230 -0.14 -8.06 -9.01
CA PHE A 230 -0.16 -6.64 -9.33
C PHE A 230 0.45 -5.77 -8.21
N SER A 231 0.19 -6.09 -6.95
CA SER A 231 0.79 -5.35 -5.83
C SER A 231 2.32 -5.45 -5.85
N HIS A 232 2.87 -6.63 -6.11
CA HIS A 232 4.30 -6.82 -6.27
C HIS A 232 4.85 -6.02 -7.46
N TYR A 233 4.22 -6.13 -8.63
CA TYR A 233 4.67 -5.47 -9.86
C TYR A 233 4.60 -3.94 -9.75
N ILE A 234 3.48 -3.39 -9.27
CA ILE A 234 3.31 -1.95 -9.08
C ILE A 234 4.33 -1.39 -8.09
N THR A 235 4.63 -2.14 -7.01
CA THR A 235 5.65 -1.71 -6.04
C THR A 235 7.03 -1.56 -6.68
N ILE A 236 7.40 -2.49 -7.57
CA ILE A 236 8.66 -2.41 -8.32
C ILE A 236 8.64 -1.21 -9.27
N LEU A 237 7.58 -1.04 -10.07
CA LEU A 237 7.45 0.07 -11.01
C LEU A 237 7.53 1.43 -10.32
N CYS A 238 6.75 1.64 -9.26
CA CYS A 238 6.75 2.90 -8.53
C CYS A 238 8.11 3.19 -7.89
N ARG A 239 8.84 2.16 -7.47
CA ARG A 239 10.18 2.30 -6.96
C ARG A 239 11.15 2.83 -8.01
N GLU A 240 11.14 2.25 -9.21
CA GLU A 240 12.02 2.69 -10.30
C GLU A 240 11.63 4.09 -10.81
N TRP A 241 10.35 4.41 -10.89
CA TRP A 241 9.88 5.75 -11.27
C TRP A 241 10.33 6.82 -10.27
N ILE A 242 10.15 6.59 -8.99
CA ILE A 242 10.58 7.55 -7.97
C ILE A 242 12.09 7.74 -8.00
N LYS A 243 12.85 6.65 -8.16
CA LYS A 243 14.31 6.75 -8.32
C LYS A 243 14.66 7.64 -9.52
N GLY A 244 14.05 7.41 -10.69
CA GLY A 244 14.26 8.25 -11.87
C GLY A 244 13.91 9.74 -11.65
N ILE A 245 12.83 10.02 -10.92
CA ILE A 245 12.43 11.39 -10.56
C ILE A 245 13.49 12.04 -9.66
N TYR A 246 13.94 11.37 -8.61
CA TYR A 246 14.97 11.89 -7.71
C TYR A 246 16.30 12.12 -8.43
N ASP A 247 16.72 11.19 -9.30
CA ASP A 247 17.93 11.33 -10.10
C ASP A 247 17.83 12.54 -11.05
N HIS A 248 16.69 12.77 -11.66
CA HIS A 248 16.45 13.92 -12.53
C HIS A 248 16.49 15.25 -11.76
N PHE A 249 15.84 15.34 -10.59
CA PHE A 249 15.88 16.55 -9.77
C PHE A 249 17.30 16.82 -9.21
N SER A 250 18.01 15.80 -8.84
CA SER A 250 19.40 15.90 -8.40
C SER A 250 20.29 16.44 -9.52
N PHE A 251 20.13 15.96 -10.75
CA PHE A 251 20.82 16.46 -11.93
C PHE A 251 20.52 17.96 -12.19
N LEU A 252 19.24 18.36 -12.16
CA LEU A 252 18.85 19.76 -12.34
C LEU A 252 19.41 20.70 -11.27
N ASN A 253 19.50 20.25 -10.03
CA ASN A 253 20.09 21.02 -8.95
C ASN A 253 21.61 21.19 -9.16
N ARG A 254 22.30 20.15 -9.62
CA ARG A 254 23.74 20.25 -9.98
C ARG A 254 24.00 21.26 -11.09
N LEU A 255 23.19 21.23 -12.17
CA LEU A 255 23.30 22.22 -13.24
C LEU A 255 23.09 23.67 -12.75
N LYS A 256 22.13 23.88 -11.83
CA LYS A 256 21.91 25.21 -11.24
C LYS A 256 23.10 25.69 -10.40
N LEU A 257 23.76 24.78 -9.68
CA LEU A 257 24.94 25.11 -8.88
C LEU A 257 26.12 25.44 -9.80
N GLN A 258 26.37 24.64 -10.82
CA GLN A 258 27.44 24.90 -11.81
C GLN A 258 27.25 26.24 -12.51
N ASN A 259 26.05 26.56 -12.98
CA ASN A 259 25.75 27.83 -13.61
C ASN A 259 25.95 29.02 -12.64
N ARG A 260 25.65 28.85 -11.34
CA ARG A 260 25.91 29.91 -10.33
C ARG A 260 27.41 30.13 -10.08
N GLU A 261 28.21 29.07 -10.07
CA GLU A 261 29.64 29.15 -9.91
C GLU A 261 30.28 29.80 -11.14
N GLU A 262 29.84 29.45 -12.33
CA GLU A 262 30.27 30.03 -13.59
C GLU A 262 29.96 31.55 -13.67
N LEU A 263 28.73 31.93 -13.29
CA LEU A 263 28.32 33.35 -13.19
C LEU A 263 29.16 34.14 -12.16
N LYS A 264 29.51 33.51 -11.03
CA LYS A 264 30.39 34.13 -10.04
C LYS A 264 31.81 34.30 -10.59
N ARG A 265 32.35 33.35 -11.34
CA ARG A 265 33.68 33.48 -11.99
C ARG A 265 33.68 34.61 -13.02
N ILE A 266 32.69 34.67 -13.88
CA ILE A 266 32.56 35.75 -14.86
C ILE A 266 32.42 37.12 -14.18
N GLY A 267 31.64 37.22 -13.06
CA GLY A 267 31.51 38.45 -12.30
C GLY A 267 32.81 38.89 -11.60
N SER A 268 33.62 37.93 -11.13
CA SER A 268 34.91 38.24 -10.51
C SER A 268 35.97 38.68 -11.54
N ASP A 269 35.88 38.25 -12.77
CA ASP A 269 36.79 38.65 -13.84
C ASP A 269 36.50 40.06 -14.38
N PHE A 270 35.32 40.62 -14.10
CA PHE A 270 34.96 42.01 -14.44
C PHE A 270 35.32 43.04 -13.35
N ASP A 271 35.59 42.60 -12.09
CA ASP A 271 35.96 43.48 -10.98
C ASP A 271 37.51 43.72 -10.85
N ILE A 272 38.33 43.27 -11.80
CA ILE A 272 39.79 43.47 -11.80
C ILE A 272 40.15 44.49 -12.89
N GLY A 273 39.50 45.63 -12.90
CA GLY A 273 39.78 46.65 -13.88
C GLY A 273 39.44 48.09 -13.42
N ASP A 274 39.92 48.51 -12.24
CA ASP A 274 40.02 49.90 -11.83
C ASP A 274 41.40 50.21 -11.24
#